data_2e5f704f8112a78c056880e682523428
#
_entry.id   2e5f704f8112a78c056880e682523428
#
_cell.length_a   1.000
_cell.length_b   1.000
_cell.length_c   1.000
_cell.angle_alpha   90.00
_cell.angle_beta   90.00
_cell.angle_gamma   90.00
#
_symmetry.space_group_name_H-M   'P 1'
#
loop_
_entity.id
_entity.type
_entity.pdbx_description
1 polymer ?
#
loop_
_entity_poly.entity_id
_entity_poly.type
_entity_poly.pdbx_seq_one_letter_code
_entity_poly.pdbx_strand_id
1 'polypeptide(L)'
;MIAFEKVSFTYGDKPVLKEVSFSIEGNERVAILGESGEGKTTVLRLMLGLLKPDSGRILIDGEDITERTESDLRQIRLKLSIVFQEGALFDSLNVKENVAFCLREYSRMSEEEIDHNVRKLLRTVGMEDAMKLMPEELSGGMHRRVAIVRSLAACEPRMFLYDEPTSGLDPVNAATICKLIFDLSKDGRGFVIVTHKMMDAMKVANRFIFFKRGVVIFDGGQEDLVKTAVPEVLAFLSDLNFDLKASMDFQKQEA
;
A
#
# COMPACT_ATOMS: atom_id res chain seq x y z
N MET A 1 -14.87 -3.06 2.77
CA MET A 1 -14.43 -1.67 2.63
C MET A 1 -14.18 -1.25 1.18
N ILE A 2 -13.39 -1.95 0.40
CA ILE A 2 -13.15 -1.67 -1.03
C ILE A 2 -13.76 -2.80 -1.86
N ALA A 3 -14.49 -2.50 -2.93
CA ALA A 3 -14.97 -3.52 -3.87
C ALA A 3 -14.78 -3.05 -5.32
N PHE A 4 -14.30 -3.94 -6.15
CA PHE A 4 -14.23 -3.84 -7.61
C PHE A 4 -15.26 -4.79 -8.20
N GLU A 5 -16.12 -4.29 -9.08
CA GLU A 5 -17.16 -5.07 -9.75
C GLU A 5 -17.00 -4.95 -11.26
N LYS A 6 -16.42 -5.98 -11.89
CA LYS A 6 -16.16 -6.08 -13.34
C LYS A 6 -15.45 -4.84 -13.92
N VAL A 7 -14.44 -4.33 -13.20
CA VAL A 7 -13.71 -3.13 -13.57
C VAL A 7 -12.78 -3.41 -14.74
N SER A 8 -12.93 -2.63 -15.82
CA SER A 8 -12.00 -2.61 -16.95
C SER A 8 -11.38 -1.22 -17.07
N PHE A 9 -10.11 -1.18 -17.48
CA PHE A 9 -9.38 0.07 -17.65
C PHE A 9 -8.32 -0.03 -18.73
N THR A 10 -8.20 1.01 -19.55
CA THR A 10 -7.29 1.12 -20.70
C THR A 10 -6.49 2.42 -20.62
N TYR A 11 -5.18 2.38 -20.88
CA TYR A 11 -4.39 3.60 -21.14
C TYR A 11 -4.27 3.81 -22.67
N GLY A 12 -4.97 4.82 -23.22
CA GLY A 12 -5.08 4.98 -24.66
C GLY A 12 -5.68 3.71 -25.29
N ASP A 13 -4.92 3.02 -26.17
CA ASP A 13 -5.36 1.76 -26.81
C ASP A 13 -4.87 0.50 -26.07
N LYS A 14 -4.15 0.65 -24.96
CA LYS A 14 -3.58 -0.49 -24.22
C LYS A 14 -4.47 -0.90 -23.06
N PRO A 15 -5.19 -2.02 -23.15
CA PRO A 15 -5.98 -2.54 -22.04
C PRO A 15 -5.05 -2.99 -20.89
N VAL A 16 -5.39 -2.58 -19.66
CA VAL A 16 -4.62 -2.85 -18.44
C VAL A 16 -5.38 -3.71 -17.46
N LEU A 17 -6.70 -3.47 -17.28
CA LEU A 17 -7.57 -4.29 -16.46
C LEU A 17 -8.75 -4.78 -17.31
N LYS A 18 -9.19 -6.02 -17.08
CA LYS A 18 -10.24 -6.70 -17.84
C LYS A 18 -11.22 -7.36 -16.90
N GLU A 19 -12.40 -6.74 -16.69
CA GLU A 19 -13.48 -7.23 -15.84
C GLU A 19 -13.04 -7.72 -14.46
N VAL A 20 -12.10 -6.99 -13.84
CA VAL A 20 -11.54 -7.32 -12.53
C VAL A 20 -12.59 -7.17 -11.44
N SER A 21 -12.75 -8.22 -10.63
CA SER A 21 -13.67 -8.23 -9.49
C SER A 21 -12.98 -8.82 -8.25
N PHE A 22 -13.02 -8.12 -7.15
CA PHE A 22 -12.62 -8.56 -5.80
C PHE A 22 -13.17 -7.59 -4.76
N SER A 23 -13.19 -8.00 -3.50
CA SER A 23 -13.51 -7.12 -2.37
C SER A 23 -12.45 -7.24 -1.28
N ILE A 24 -12.22 -6.16 -0.53
CA ILE A 24 -11.27 -6.09 0.58
C ILE A 24 -11.96 -5.44 1.78
N GLU A 25 -11.93 -6.11 2.92
CA GLU A 25 -12.48 -5.58 4.17
C GLU A 25 -11.49 -4.61 4.84
N GLY A 26 -12.01 -3.77 5.75
CA GLY A 26 -11.22 -2.69 6.36
C GLY A 26 -10.07 -3.12 7.26
N ASN A 27 -10.07 -4.38 7.72
CA ASN A 27 -9.06 -4.97 8.60
C ASN A 27 -8.18 -6.01 7.90
N GLU A 28 -8.38 -6.26 6.60
CA GLU A 28 -7.58 -7.24 5.87
C GLU A 28 -6.20 -6.72 5.52
N ARG A 29 -5.23 -7.61 5.49
CA ARG A 29 -3.86 -7.39 5.06
C ARG A 29 -3.65 -8.10 3.73
N VAL A 30 -3.82 -7.35 2.65
CA VAL A 30 -3.86 -7.89 1.28
C VAL A 30 -2.60 -7.53 0.51
N ALA A 31 -1.99 -8.51 -0.14
CA ALA A 31 -0.95 -8.30 -1.14
C ALA A 31 -1.50 -8.54 -2.54
N ILE A 32 -1.39 -7.54 -3.40
CA ILE A 32 -1.64 -7.66 -4.83
C ILE A 32 -0.31 -7.90 -5.52
N LEU A 33 -0.17 -9.05 -6.17
CA LEU A 33 1.05 -9.56 -6.75
C LEU A 33 0.95 -9.71 -8.27
N GLY A 34 2.08 -9.71 -8.94
CA GLY A 34 2.20 -9.88 -10.39
C GLY A 34 3.48 -9.23 -10.92
N GLU A 35 3.81 -9.49 -12.16
CA GLU A 35 4.97 -8.90 -12.83
C GLU A 35 4.82 -7.37 -13.03
N SER A 36 5.89 -6.68 -13.37
CA SER A 36 5.82 -5.26 -13.73
C SER A 36 4.91 -5.05 -14.94
N GLY A 37 4.03 -4.04 -14.86
CA GLY A 37 3.11 -3.71 -15.96
C GLY A 37 1.78 -4.46 -15.93
N GLU A 38 1.52 -5.35 -14.97
CA GLU A 38 0.25 -6.10 -14.85
C GLU A 38 -0.93 -5.27 -14.27
N GLY A 39 -0.75 -3.96 -14.07
CA GLY A 39 -1.84 -3.07 -13.65
C GLY A 39 -1.96 -2.85 -12.13
N LYS A 40 -1.03 -3.34 -11.31
CA LYS A 40 -1.10 -3.24 -9.84
C LYS A 40 -1.20 -1.79 -9.33
N THR A 41 -0.32 -0.90 -9.78
CA THR A 41 -0.38 0.53 -9.45
C THR A 41 -1.66 1.18 -9.99
N THR A 42 -2.18 0.71 -11.14
CA THR A 42 -3.45 1.18 -11.71
C THR A 42 -4.61 0.86 -10.78
N VAL A 43 -4.63 -0.33 -10.17
CA VAL A 43 -5.63 -0.72 -9.16
C VAL A 43 -5.62 0.25 -7.99
N LEU A 44 -4.44 0.62 -7.43
CA LEU A 44 -4.35 1.60 -6.34
C LEU A 44 -4.86 2.99 -6.76
N ARG A 45 -4.53 3.43 -7.97
CA ARG A 45 -5.00 4.72 -8.50
C ARG A 45 -6.52 4.74 -8.69
N LEU A 46 -7.10 3.64 -9.12
CA LEU A 46 -8.55 3.47 -9.23
C LEU A 46 -9.22 3.46 -7.86
N MET A 47 -8.64 2.79 -6.84
CA MET A 47 -9.14 2.82 -5.45
C MET A 47 -9.21 4.25 -4.90
N LEU A 48 -8.29 5.12 -5.30
CA LEU A 48 -8.25 6.52 -4.87
C LEU A 48 -9.12 7.46 -5.74
N GLY A 49 -9.77 6.93 -6.79
CA GLY A 49 -10.45 7.75 -7.78
C GLY A 49 -9.54 8.73 -8.53
N LEU A 50 -8.22 8.43 -8.61
CA LEU A 50 -7.26 9.18 -9.43
C LEU A 50 -7.37 8.81 -10.91
N LEU A 51 -8.02 7.69 -11.21
CA LEU A 51 -8.37 7.21 -12.54
C LEU A 51 -9.84 6.80 -12.53
N LYS A 52 -10.50 6.94 -13.65
CA LYS A 52 -11.86 6.46 -13.90
C LYS A 52 -11.78 5.15 -14.69
N PRO A 53 -12.52 4.09 -14.31
CA PRO A 53 -12.59 2.89 -15.12
C PRO A 53 -13.39 3.12 -16.40
N ASP A 54 -13.10 2.35 -17.46
CA ASP A 54 -13.87 2.37 -18.71
C ASP A 54 -15.23 1.69 -18.53
N SER A 55 -15.28 0.68 -17.65
CA SER A 55 -16.51 -0.02 -17.29
C SER A 55 -16.39 -0.69 -15.90
N GLY A 56 -17.53 -1.12 -15.36
CA GLY A 56 -17.62 -1.70 -14.02
C GLY A 56 -17.80 -0.61 -12.96
N ARG A 57 -17.72 -1.00 -11.68
CA ARG A 57 -17.93 -0.11 -10.53
C ARG A 57 -16.85 -0.31 -9.47
N ILE A 58 -16.54 0.78 -8.76
CA ILE A 58 -15.63 0.77 -7.62
C ILE A 58 -16.40 1.35 -6.42
N LEU A 59 -16.46 0.57 -5.34
CA LEU A 59 -17.14 0.99 -4.12
C LEU A 59 -16.14 1.13 -2.99
N ILE A 60 -16.29 2.19 -2.19
CA ILE A 60 -15.57 2.42 -0.93
C ILE A 60 -16.60 2.58 0.20
N ASP A 61 -16.55 1.71 1.20
CA ASP A 61 -17.56 1.63 2.26
C ASP A 61 -19.02 1.49 1.73
N GLY A 62 -19.19 0.80 0.60
CA GLY A 62 -20.49 0.64 -0.07
C GLY A 62 -20.92 1.83 -0.93
N GLU A 63 -20.17 2.93 -0.92
CA GLU A 63 -20.42 4.09 -1.79
C GLU A 63 -19.74 3.90 -3.14
N ASP A 64 -20.51 4.00 -4.23
CA ASP A 64 -19.97 3.98 -5.59
C ASP A 64 -19.18 5.28 -5.87
N ILE A 65 -17.88 5.14 -6.17
CA ILE A 65 -16.97 6.26 -6.45
C ILE A 65 -16.71 6.45 -7.94
N THR A 66 -17.25 5.59 -8.79
CA THR A 66 -16.90 5.50 -10.22
C THR A 66 -17.09 6.80 -10.97
N GLU A 67 -18.20 7.50 -10.69
CA GLU A 67 -18.58 8.74 -11.37
C GLU A 67 -18.57 9.98 -10.44
N ARG A 68 -17.94 9.87 -9.24
CA ARG A 68 -17.90 10.97 -8.28
C ARG A 68 -17.07 12.15 -8.78
N THR A 69 -17.46 13.35 -8.35
CA THR A 69 -16.70 14.59 -8.62
C THR A 69 -15.45 14.64 -7.74
N GLU A 70 -14.48 15.48 -8.10
CA GLU A 70 -13.26 15.67 -7.31
C GLU A 70 -13.55 16.13 -5.88
N SER A 71 -14.58 16.96 -5.67
CA SER A 71 -15.01 17.40 -4.34
C SER A 71 -15.56 16.26 -3.49
N ASP A 72 -16.31 15.33 -4.09
CA ASP A 72 -16.86 14.17 -3.38
C ASP A 72 -15.74 13.18 -3.00
N LEU A 73 -14.78 12.97 -3.92
CA LEU A 73 -13.64 12.09 -3.72
C LEU A 73 -12.71 12.56 -2.58
N ARG A 74 -12.70 13.86 -2.26
CA ARG A 74 -11.91 14.39 -1.14
C ARG A 74 -12.25 13.69 0.18
N GLN A 75 -13.54 13.52 0.50
CA GLN A 75 -13.99 12.86 1.73
C GLN A 75 -13.68 11.36 1.73
N ILE A 76 -13.74 10.74 0.57
CA ILE A 76 -13.40 9.32 0.41
C ILE A 76 -11.91 9.10 0.59
N ARG A 77 -11.06 9.98 0.02
CA ARG A 77 -9.60 9.91 0.16
C ARG A 77 -9.12 10.11 1.59
N LEU A 78 -9.88 10.78 2.46
CA LEU A 78 -9.54 10.85 3.88
C LEU A 78 -9.63 9.49 4.60
N LYS A 79 -10.37 8.52 4.04
CA LYS A 79 -10.48 7.16 4.57
C LYS A 79 -9.30 6.26 4.13
N LEU A 80 -8.55 6.67 3.11
CA LEU A 80 -7.46 5.92 2.50
C LEU A 80 -6.17 6.74 2.58
N SER A 81 -5.08 6.10 2.91
CA SER A 81 -3.77 6.74 2.85
C SER A 81 -2.84 5.97 1.93
N ILE A 82 -2.10 6.66 1.07
CA ILE A 82 -1.19 6.01 0.11
C ILE A 82 0.26 6.39 0.36
N VAL A 83 1.13 5.39 0.23
CA VAL A 83 2.58 5.55 0.10
C VAL A 83 2.98 5.11 -1.30
N PHE A 84 3.39 6.06 -2.13
CA PHE A 84 3.86 5.80 -3.50
C PHE A 84 5.26 5.20 -3.52
N GLN A 85 5.62 4.54 -4.60
CA GLN A 85 6.90 3.87 -4.81
C GLN A 85 8.11 4.77 -4.53
N GLU A 86 8.06 6.04 -4.86
CA GLU A 86 9.13 7.01 -4.60
C GLU A 86 8.91 7.85 -3.33
N GLY A 87 7.88 7.50 -2.55
CA GLY A 87 7.50 8.21 -1.31
C GLY A 87 6.79 9.53 -1.54
N ALA A 88 6.99 10.20 -2.67
CA ALA A 88 6.38 11.48 -3.07
C ALA A 88 6.48 12.57 -1.99
N LEU A 89 7.62 12.68 -1.28
CA LEU A 89 7.88 13.78 -0.37
C LEU A 89 7.93 15.10 -1.16
N PHE A 90 7.58 16.19 -0.49
CA PHE A 90 7.77 17.54 -1.03
C PHE A 90 9.24 17.92 -0.91
N ASP A 91 9.93 18.07 -2.02
CA ASP A 91 11.38 18.37 -2.06
C ASP A 91 11.73 19.72 -1.42
N SER A 92 10.79 20.67 -1.41
CA SER A 92 10.94 22.00 -0.82
C SER A 92 10.69 22.05 0.71
N LEU A 93 10.29 20.94 1.31
CA LEU A 93 9.97 20.84 2.74
C LEU A 93 10.93 19.86 3.44
N ASN A 94 11.40 20.21 4.64
CA ASN A 94 12.16 19.28 5.45
C ASN A 94 11.27 18.12 5.97
N VAL A 95 11.89 17.14 6.65
CA VAL A 95 11.18 15.96 7.20
C VAL A 95 10.03 16.35 8.12
N LYS A 96 10.26 17.30 9.05
CA LYS A 96 9.23 17.78 9.97
C LYS A 96 8.04 18.38 9.20
N GLU A 97 8.31 19.24 8.26
CA GLU A 97 7.27 19.93 7.46
C GLU A 97 6.51 18.96 6.55
N ASN A 98 7.19 17.98 5.95
CA ASN A 98 6.55 16.92 5.18
C ASN A 98 5.50 16.16 6.01
N VAL A 99 5.84 15.81 7.26
CA VAL A 99 4.92 15.10 8.16
C VAL A 99 3.83 16.03 8.69
N ALA A 100 4.17 17.29 9.03
CA ALA A 100 3.23 18.28 9.54
C ALA A 100 2.19 18.72 8.49
N PHE A 101 2.49 18.59 7.20
CA PHE A 101 1.67 19.13 6.11
C PHE A 101 0.20 18.72 6.22
N CYS A 102 -0.07 17.42 6.36
CA CYS A 102 -1.44 16.93 6.46
C CYS A 102 -2.12 17.38 7.77
N LEU A 103 -1.38 17.43 8.87
CA LEU A 103 -1.93 17.91 10.16
C LEU A 103 -2.37 19.37 10.06
N ARG A 104 -1.57 20.24 9.42
CA ARG A 104 -1.92 21.65 9.20
C ARG A 104 -3.14 21.82 8.30
N GLU A 105 -3.23 21.03 7.23
CA GLU A 105 -4.30 21.16 6.24
C GLU A 105 -5.65 20.63 6.76
N TYR A 106 -5.64 19.55 7.56
CA TYR A 106 -6.86 18.81 7.89
C TYR A 106 -7.21 18.77 9.37
N SER A 107 -6.39 19.31 10.28
CA SER A 107 -6.70 19.38 11.70
C SER A 107 -6.88 20.83 12.18
N ARG A 108 -7.36 20.99 13.42
CA ARG A 108 -7.44 22.28 14.12
C ARG A 108 -6.39 22.39 15.23
N MET A 109 -5.32 21.61 15.14
CA MET A 109 -4.25 21.58 16.13
C MET A 109 -3.44 22.87 16.09
N SER A 110 -2.98 23.32 17.26
CA SER A 110 -1.97 24.37 17.34
C SER A 110 -0.63 23.90 16.80
N GLU A 111 0.27 24.81 16.44
CA GLU A 111 1.63 24.45 15.99
C GLU A 111 2.41 23.66 17.06
N GLU A 112 2.15 23.88 18.34
CA GLU A 112 2.76 23.13 19.44
C GLU A 112 2.26 21.68 19.48
N GLU A 113 0.96 21.47 19.29
CA GLU A 113 0.36 20.14 19.21
C GLU A 113 0.84 19.39 17.95
N ILE A 114 0.96 20.09 16.82
CA ILE A 114 1.51 19.54 15.58
C ILE A 114 2.97 19.12 15.79
N ASP A 115 3.81 19.98 16.39
CA ASP A 115 5.22 19.64 16.66
C ASP A 115 5.33 18.40 17.55
N HIS A 116 4.51 18.32 18.60
CA HIS A 116 4.49 17.18 19.50
C HIS A 116 4.09 15.88 18.74
N ASN A 117 3.04 15.93 17.94
CA ASN A 117 2.58 14.78 17.16
C ASN A 117 3.58 14.33 16.11
N VAL A 118 4.20 15.28 15.38
CA VAL A 118 5.25 14.99 14.39
C VAL A 118 6.43 14.28 15.06
N ARG A 119 6.91 14.78 16.22
CA ARG A 119 7.99 14.12 16.98
C ARG A 119 7.61 12.70 17.38
N LYS A 120 6.39 12.52 17.92
CA LYS A 120 5.89 11.21 18.31
C LYS A 120 5.88 10.24 17.12
N LEU A 121 5.37 10.67 15.97
CA LEU A 121 5.32 9.87 14.75
C LEU A 121 6.73 9.53 14.22
N LEU A 122 7.62 10.50 14.15
CA LEU A 122 9.01 10.29 13.69
C LEU A 122 9.80 9.36 14.63
N ARG A 123 9.51 9.42 15.92
CA ARG A 123 10.13 8.52 16.93
C ARG A 123 9.73 7.06 16.68
N THR A 124 8.50 6.77 16.24
CA THR A 124 8.07 5.39 15.96
C THR A 124 8.88 4.71 14.85
N VAL A 125 9.53 5.50 14.00
CA VAL A 125 10.36 5.01 12.88
C VAL A 125 11.84 5.33 13.04
N GLY A 126 12.25 5.83 14.21
CA GLY A 126 13.65 6.19 14.49
C GLY A 126 14.18 7.34 13.61
N MET A 127 13.33 8.33 13.33
CA MET A 127 13.65 9.47 12.46
C MET A 127 13.57 10.84 13.17
N GLU A 128 13.50 10.86 14.50
CA GLU A 128 13.37 12.10 15.26
C GLU A 128 14.56 13.04 15.02
N ASP A 129 15.80 12.50 15.00
CA ASP A 129 17.01 13.29 14.78
C ASP A 129 17.13 13.86 13.35
N ALA A 130 16.38 13.29 12.42
CA ALA A 130 16.37 13.71 11.02
C ALA A 130 15.34 14.81 10.69
N MET A 131 14.63 15.35 11.67
CA MET A 131 13.53 16.32 11.47
C MET A 131 13.88 17.52 10.60
N LYS A 132 15.13 17.97 10.64
CA LYS A 132 15.61 19.16 9.92
C LYS A 132 16.18 18.85 8.53
N LEU A 133 16.40 17.58 8.22
CA LEU A 133 16.95 17.16 6.93
C LEU A 133 15.96 17.39 5.80
N MET A 134 16.48 17.73 4.64
CA MET A 134 15.73 17.81 3.40
C MET A 134 15.62 16.41 2.76
N PRO A 135 14.62 16.15 1.91
CA PRO A 135 14.45 14.84 1.25
C PRO A 135 15.71 14.34 0.52
N GLU A 136 16.47 15.23 -0.12
CA GLU A 136 17.72 14.92 -0.81
C GLU A 136 18.87 14.46 0.09
N GLU A 137 18.81 14.76 1.40
CA GLU A 137 19.79 14.35 2.40
C GLU A 137 19.47 12.97 3.00
N LEU A 138 18.32 12.35 2.62
CA LEU A 138 17.87 11.09 3.17
C LEU A 138 18.40 9.90 2.36
N SER A 139 18.80 8.83 3.04
CA SER A 139 18.95 7.53 2.37
C SER A 139 17.59 6.99 1.89
N GLY A 140 17.58 6.07 0.92
CA GLY A 140 16.33 5.50 0.40
C GLY A 140 15.44 4.88 1.49
N GLY A 141 16.05 4.20 2.49
CA GLY A 141 15.31 3.65 3.63
C GLY A 141 14.75 4.75 4.56
N MET A 142 15.49 5.83 4.80
CA MET A 142 15.02 6.99 5.56
C MET A 142 13.87 7.68 4.84
N HIS A 143 14.02 7.92 3.54
CA HIS A 143 13.01 8.54 2.70
C HIS A 143 11.69 7.75 2.75
N ARG A 144 11.77 6.42 2.67
CA ARG A 144 10.60 5.53 2.74
C ARG A 144 9.93 5.58 4.12
N ARG A 145 10.71 5.58 5.20
CA ARG A 145 10.17 5.71 6.56
C ARG A 145 9.43 7.04 6.77
N VAL A 146 9.99 8.15 6.29
CA VAL A 146 9.33 9.46 6.35
C VAL A 146 8.03 9.47 5.54
N ALA A 147 8.01 8.88 4.34
CA ALA A 147 6.80 8.77 3.52
C ALA A 147 5.68 7.98 4.23
N ILE A 148 6.03 6.88 4.90
CA ILE A 148 5.07 6.09 5.71
C ILE A 148 4.56 6.95 6.88
N VAL A 149 5.42 7.62 7.61
CA VAL A 149 5.02 8.48 8.74
C VAL A 149 4.12 9.63 8.27
N ARG A 150 4.43 10.25 7.14
CA ARG A 150 3.54 11.27 6.55
C ARG A 150 2.15 10.72 6.26
N SER A 151 2.08 9.48 5.78
CA SER A 151 0.80 8.83 5.52
C SER A 151 -0.01 8.55 6.79
N LEU A 152 0.66 8.33 7.93
CA LEU A 152 0.04 8.19 9.24
C LEU A 152 -0.49 9.50 9.81
N ALA A 153 0.19 10.61 9.50
CA ALA A 153 -0.23 11.95 9.92
C ALA A 153 -1.52 12.41 9.19
N ALA A 154 -1.87 11.77 8.08
CA ALA A 154 -3.16 12.01 7.42
C ALA A 154 -4.30 11.44 8.29
N CYS A 155 -5.31 12.26 8.52
CA CYS A 155 -6.55 12.09 9.29
C CYS A 155 -7.03 10.63 9.52
N GLU A 156 -6.37 9.86 10.37
CA GLU A 156 -6.76 8.51 10.82
C GLU A 156 -7.32 7.62 9.69
N PRO A 157 -6.52 7.27 8.68
CA PRO A 157 -6.99 6.45 7.58
C PRO A 157 -7.46 5.07 8.08
N ARG A 158 -8.54 4.58 7.50
CA ARG A 158 -9.07 3.24 7.81
C ARG A 158 -8.27 2.15 7.13
N MET A 159 -7.65 2.47 5.98
CA MET A 159 -6.83 1.54 5.22
C MET A 159 -5.63 2.24 4.60
N PHE A 160 -4.49 1.57 4.61
CA PHE A 160 -3.27 2.02 3.96
C PHE A 160 -3.08 1.33 2.61
N LEU A 161 -2.61 2.09 1.64
CA LEU A 161 -2.23 1.61 0.32
C LEU A 161 -0.73 1.80 0.14
N TYR A 162 -0.01 0.73 -0.18
CA TYR A 162 1.46 0.77 -0.37
C TYR A 162 1.79 0.34 -1.80
N ASP A 163 2.41 1.23 -2.56
CA ASP A 163 2.88 0.95 -3.92
C ASP A 163 4.37 0.65 -3.90
N GLU A 164 4.74 -0.63 -4.07
CA GLU A 164 6.12 -1.13 -4.10
C GLU A 164 7.01 -0.56 -2.95
N PRO A 165 6.59 -0.67 -1.67
CA PRO A 165 7.23 0.06 -0.56
C PRO A 165 8.67 -0.35 -0.28
N THR A 166 9.13 -1.51 -0.75
CA THR A 166 10.49 -2.04 -0.57
C THR A 166 11.33 -2.02 -1.85
N SER A 167 10.77 -1.48 -2.94
CA SER A 167 11.50 -1.40 -4.21
C SER A 167 12.74 -0.52 -4.07
N GLY A 168 13.88 -0.97 -4.64
CA GLY A 168 15.15 -0.24 -4.60
C GLY A 168 15.87 -0.23 -3.24
N LEU A 169 15.31 -0.89 -2.21
CA LEU A 169 15.97 -1.01 -0.90
C LEU A 169 16.80 -2.30 -0.82
N ASP A 170 17.89 -2.22 -0.06
CA ASP A 170 18.64 -3.40 0.36
C ASP A 170 17.81 -4.30 1.29
N PRO A 171 18.19 -5.57 1.51
CA PRO A 171 17.39 -6.52 2.29
C PRO A 171 17.12 -6.10 3.74
N VAL A 172 18.05 -5.39 4.39
CA VAL A 172 17.91 -4.96 5.79
C VAL A 172 16.87 -3.83 5.89
N ASN A 173 16.99 -2.83 5.03
CA ASN A 173 16.02 -1.75 4.97
C ASN A 173 14.63 -2.26 4.53
N ALA A 174 14.55 -3.17 3.56
CA ALA A 174 13.30 -3.80 3.14
C ALA A 174 12.62 -4.53 4.31
N ALA A 175 13.36 -5.34 5.08
CA ALA A 175 12.83 -6.00 6.27
C ALA A 175 12.31 -5.01 7.32
N THR A 176 13.02 -3.90 7.53
CA THR A 176 12.60 -2.83 8.45
C THR A 176 11.28 -2.19 8.00
N ILE A 177 11.11 -1.94 6.70
CA ILE A 177 9.86 -1.39 6.15
C ILE A 177 8.71 -2.41 6.28
N CYS A 178 8.94 -3.69 5.97
CA CYS A 178 7.93 -4.74 6.16
C CYS A 178 7.47 -4.81 7.63
N LYS A 179 8.43 -4.81 8.57
CA LYS A 179 8.10 -4.80 10.01
C LYS A 179 7.27 -3.58 10.38
N LEU A 180 7.63 -2.40 9.92
CA LEU A 180 6.88 -1.16 10.16
C LEU A 180 5.44 -1.27 9.64
N ILE A 181 5.23 -1.70 8.38
CA ILE A 181 3.90 -1.90 7.79
C ILE A 181 3.08 -2.89 8.62
N PHE A 182 3.68 -4.01 9.02
CA PHE A 182 3.04 -5.02 9.85
C PHE A 182 2.64 -4.46 11.23
N ASP A 183 3.54 -3.76 11.91
CA ASP A 183 3.29 -3.18 13.23
C ASP A 183 2.15 -2.14 13.19
N LEU A 184 2.06 -1.35 12.13
CA LEU A 184 0.99 -0.37 11.92
C LEU A 184 -0.39 -1.01 11.69
N SER A 185 -0.44 -2.27 11.28
CA SER A 185 -1.71 -3.00 11.07
C SER A 185 -2.25 -3.66 12.33
N LYS A 186 -1.46 -3.73 13.42
CA LYS A 186 -1.86 -4.40 14.68
C LYS A 186 -3.05 -3.75 15.37
N ASP A 187 -3.29 -2.46 15.13
CA ASP A 187 -4.43 -1.71 15.69
C ASP A 187 -5.76 -1.96 14.94
N GLY A 188 -5.85 -3.06 14.16
CA GLY A 188 -7.05 -3.43 13.41
C GLY A 188 -7.24 -2.66 12.11
N ARG A 189 -6.25 -1.89 11.67
CA ARG A 189 -6.24 -1.22 10.36
C ARG A 189 -5.72 -2.14 9.29
N GLY A 190 -6.48 -2.30 8.21
CA GLY A 190 -6.04 -3.08 7.05
C GLY A 190 -5.09 -2.30 6.14
N PHE A 191 -4.50 -3.03 5.22
CA PHE A 191 -3.73 -2.43 4.14
C PHE A 191 -3.81 -3.25 2.84
N VAL A 192 -3.53 -2.55 1.75
CA VAL A 192 -3.24 -3.16 0.45
C VAL A 192 -1.80 -2.81 0.08
N ILE A 193 -0.97 -3.83 -0.11
CA ILE A 193 0.38 -3.66 -0.66
C ILE A 193 0.40 -4.21 -2.08
N VAL A 194 0.85 -3.42 -3.05
CA VAL A 194 1.15 -3.93 -4.39
C VAL A 194 2.66 -4.12 -4.51
N THR A 195 3.08 -5.30 -4.95
CA THR A 195 4.49 -5.61 -5.12
C THR A 195 4.70 -6.78 -6.08
N HIS A 196 5.91 -6.87 -6.63
CA HIS A 196 6.39 -8.07 -7.34
C HIS A 196 7.26 -8.97 -6.43
N LYS A 197 7.52 -8.53 -5.17
CA LYS A 197 8.39 -9.24 -4.22
C LYS A 197 7.57 -10.15 -3.30
N MET A 198 7.48 -11.43 -3.63
CA MET A 198 6.73 -12.42 -2.85
C MET A 198 7.20 -12.51 -1.40
N MET A 199 8.53 -12.51 -1.17
CA MET A 199 9.11 -12.59 0.18
C MET A 199 8.67 -11.47 1.10
N ASP A 200 8.53 -10.25 0.57
CA ASP A 200 8.08 -9.11 1.35
C ASP A 200 6.57 -9.16 1.59
N ALA A 201 5.78 -9.57 0.58
CA ALA A 201 4.35 -9.80 0.73
C ALA A 201 4.03 -10.83 1.81
N MET A 202 4.73 -11.95 1.84
CA MET A 202 4.55 -13.03 2.83
C MET A 202 4.83 -12.58 4.27
N LYS A 203 5.73 -11.61 4.48
CA LYS A 203 6.03 -11.08 5.83
C LYS A 203 4.90 -10.24 6.41
N VAL A 204 4.05 -9.66 5.58
CA VAL A 204 3.11 -8.64 6.02
C VAL A 204 1.64 -9.00 5.78
N ALA A 205 1.32 -9.67 4.66
CA ALA A 205 -0.04 -9.97 4.24
C ALA A 205 -0.48 -11.40 4.61
N ASN A 206 -1.79 -11.60 4.72
CA ASN A 206 -2.41 -12.91 4.94
C ASN A 206 -3.37 -13.32 3.82
N ARG A 207 -3.62 -12.43 2.85
CA ARG A 207 -4.38 -12.70 1.64
C ARG A 207 -3.61 -12.19 0.43
N PHE A 208 -3.63 -12.96 -0.66
CA PHE A 208 -2.82 -12.73 -1.86
C PHE A 208 -3.72 -12.74 -3.09
N ILE A 209 -3.67 -11.66 -3.87
CA ILE A 209 -4.39 -11.52 -5.14
C ILE A 209 -3.35 -11.42 -6.25
N PHE A 210 -3.31 -12.41 -7.16
CA PHE A 210 -2.37 -12.40 -8.28
C PHE A 210 -3.01 -11.86 -9.54
N PHE A 211 -2.33 -10.91 -10.15
CA PHE A 211 -2.67 -10.33 -11.44
C PHE A 211 -1.77 -10.87 -12.56
N LYS A 212 -2.41 -11.27 -13.66
CA LYS A 212 -1.72 -11.63 -14.90
C LYS A 212 -2.55 -11.17 -16.08
N ARG A 213 -1.91 -10.43 -17.01
CA ARG A 213 -2.54 -9.90 -18.25
C ARG A 213 -3.84 -9.13 -18.00
N GLY A 214 -3.87 -8.40 -16.88
CA GLY A 214 -5.01 -7.56 -16.51
C GLY A 214 -6.20 -8.29 -15.89
N VAL A 215 -6.07 -9.55 -15.52
CA VAL A 215 -7.10 -10.31 -14.80
C VAL A 215 -6.57 -10.86 -13.47
N VAL A 216 -7.46 -11.11 -12.53
CA VAL A 216 -7.17 -11.84 -11.30
C VAL A 216 -7.13 -13.33 -11.62
N ILE A 217 -5.98 -13.98 -11.40
CA ILE A 217 -5.79 -15.41 -11.63
C ILE A 217 -5.79 -16.23 -10.35
N PHE A 218 -5.65 -15.58 -9.19
CA PHE A 218 -5.71 -16.20 -7.87
C PHE A 218 -6.14 -15.15 -6.85
N ASP A 219 -6.97 -15.56 -5.88
CA ASP A 219 -7.36 -14.79 -4.71
C ASP A 219 -7.57 -15.76 -3.55
N GLY A 220 -6.73 -15.69 -2.53
CA GLY A 220 -6.80 -16.62 -1.40
C GLY A 220 -5.77 -16.34 -0.33
N GLY A 221 -5.89 -17.08 0.77
CA GLY A 221 -4.98 -17.04 1.89
C GLY A 221 -3.67 -17.80 1.64
N GLN A 222 -2.83 -17.83 2.65
CA GLN A 222 -1.54 -18.52 2.58
C GLN A 222 -1.70 -20.04 2.39
N GLU A 223 -2.72 -20.64 3.01
CA GLU A 223 -2.99 -22.08 2.83
C GLU A 223 -3.47 -22.41 1.41
N ASP A 224 -4.28 -21.53 0.81
CA ASP A 224 -4.74 -21.69 -0.56
C ASP A 224 -3.58 -21.55 -1.55
N LEU A 225 -2.65 -20.63 -1.25
CA LEU A 225 -1.45 -20.42 -2.07
C LEU A 225 -0.57 -21.67 -2.11
N VAL A 226 -0.40 -22.37 -0.96
CA VAL A 226 0.38 -23.62 -0.89
C VAL A 226 -0.26 -24.74 -1.72
N LYS A 227 -1.60 -24.74 -1.81
CA LYS A 227 -2.39 -25.77 -2.52
C LYS A 227 -2.70 -25.39 -3.96
N THR A 228 -2.28 -24.20 -4.41
CA THR A 228 -2.64 -23.70 -5.75
C THR A 228 -2.11 -24.62 -6.84
N ALA A 229 -2.94 -24.83 -7.86
CA ALA A 229 -2.57 -25.50 -9.10
C ALA A 229 -2.50 -24.53 -10.30
N VAL A 230 -2.60 -23.21 -10.05
CA VAL A 230 -2.52 -22.18 -11.09
C VAL A 230 -1.09 -22.10 -11.62
N PRO A 231 -0.84 -22.49 -12.90
CA PRO A 231 0.52 -22.60 -13.43
C PRO A 231 1.32 -21.29 -13.35
N GLU A 232 0.68 -20.16 -13.61
CA GLU A 232 1.30 -18.84 -13.57
C GLU A 232 1.73 -18.44 -12.16
N VAL A 233 0.95 -18.81 -11.14
CA VAL A 233 1.32 -18.58 -9.73
C VAL A 233 2.48 -19.49 -9.34
N LEU A 234 2.44 -20.76 -9.75
CA LEU A 234 3.54 -21.71 -9.50
C LEU A 234 4.82 -21.26 -10.17
N ALA A 235 4.76 -20.79 -11.43
CA ALA A 235 5.91 -20.24 -12.15
C ALA A 235 6.49 -19.03 -11.39
N PHE A 236 5.66 -18.08 -10.99
CA PHE A 236 6.08 -16.90 -10.21
C PHE A 236 6.77 -17.29 -8.90
N LEU A 237 6.29 -18.33 -8.21
CA LEU A 237 6.89 -18.83 -6.97
C LEU A 237 8.21 -19.57 -7.23
N SER A 238 8.30 -20.37 -8.31
CA SER A 238 9.50 -21.12 -8.66
C SER A 238 10.66 -20.21 -9.10
N ASP A 239 10.37 -19.15 -9.87
CA ASP A 239 11.37 -18.18 -10.32
C ASP A 239 12.08 -17.47 -9.14
N LEU A 240 11.42 -17.43 -7.99
CA LEU A 240 11.97 -16.86 -6.76
C LEU A 240 12.71 -17.88 -5.88
N ASN A 241 12.88 -19.14 -6.32
CA ASN A 241 13.36 -20.25 -5.49
C ASN A 241 12.65 -20.32 -4.12
N PHE A 242 11.34 -20.04 -4.13
CA PHE A 242 10.55 -19.87 -2.91
C PHE A 242 10.02 -21.21 -2.43
N ASP A 243 10.56 -21.71 -1.32
CA ASP A 243 9.97 -22.85 -0.62
C ASP A 243 8.86 -22.36 0.32
N LEU A 244 7.62 -22.47 -0.17
CA LEU A 244 6.40 -22.11 0.59
C LEU A 244 6.31 -22.84 1.93
N LYS A 245 6.77 -24.11 2.02
CA LYS A 245 6.69 -24.90 3.24
C LYS A 245 7.65 -24.38 4.30
N ALA A 246 8.88 -24.07 3.92
CA ALA A 246 9.88 -23.52 4.84
C ALA A 246 9.46 -22.14 5.40
N SER A 247 8.77 -21.31 4.60
CA SER A 247 8.31 -19.98 5.05
C SER A 247 7.16 -20.02 6.04
N MET A 248 6.29 -21.03 5.96
CA MET A 248 5.17 -21.20 6.90
C MET A 248 5.64 -21.61 8.31
N ASP A 249 6.72 -22.37 8.41
CA ASP A 249 7.28 -22.79 9.70
C ASP A 249 7.95 -21.60 10.42
N PHE A 250 8.47 -20.64 9.68
CA PHE A 250 9.08 -19.42 10.25
C PHE A 250 8.04 -18.49 10.93
N GLN A 251 6.86 -18.33 10.32
CA GLN A 251 5.80 -17.48 10.90
C GLN A 251 5.13 -18.08 12.13
N LYS A 252 5.11 -19.41 12.26
CA LYS A 252 4.57 -20.09 13.45
C LYS A 252 5.45 -19.97 14.67
N GLN A 253 6.74 -19.62 14.51
CA GLN A 253 7.68 -19.44 15.61
C GLN A 253 7.72 -18.00 16.14
N GLU A 254 7.19 -17.00 15.40
CA GLU A 254 7.14 -15.60 15.80
C GLU A 254 5.73 -15.12 16.26
N ALA A 255 4.73 -15.98 16.23
CA ALA A 255 3.36 -15.74 16.70
C ALA A 255 3.11 -16.29 18.10
#